data_49652471e4c6b22b8a06ce148c678e1a
#
_entry.id   49652471e4c6b22b8a06ce148c678e1a
#
_cell.length_a   1.000
_cell.length_b   1.000
_cell.length_c   1.000
_cell.angle_alpha   90.00
_cell.angle_beta   90.00
_cell.angle_gamma   90.00
#
_symmetry.space_group_name_H-M   'P 1'
#
loop_
_entity.id
_entity.type
_entity.pdbx_description
1 polymer ?
#
loop_
_entity_poly.entity_id
_entity_poly.type
_entity_poly.pdbx_seq_one_letter_code
_entity_poly.pdbx_strand_id
1 'polypeptide(L)'
;MSDSRPYFDDEYGGRYILVEPGDFRMGDSSGTRSEQPPHSVSILEPYFCGERPVTQAHWQSIMGLNPSAFTDGWAAGLRPVEQVSWDDAQEFVSRLNELDQGAERLGITGEWRLPSESEWEYMARAGTTTRWAFGDRDSDLNDYGWHAGNSGASTREVGQKKA
;
A
#
# COMPACT_ATOMS: atom_id res chain seq x y z
N MET A 1 18.42 -8.55 -5.69
CA MET A 1 17.96 -9.84 -5.14
C MET A 1 16.46 -9.81 -5.24
N SER A 2 15.80 -10.82 -5.83
CA SER A 2 14.34 -10.86 -5.86
C SER A 2 13.86 -11.01 -4.41
N ASP A 3 12.95 -10.16 -4.01
CA ASP A 3 12.25 -10.30 -2.73
C ASP A 3 11.57 -11.67 -2.71
N SER A 4 12.00 -12.54 -1.82
CA SER A 4 11.50 -13.93 -1.73
C SER A 4 10.35 -14.06 -0.71
N ARG A 5 9.73 -12.93 -0.30
CA ARG A 5 8.59 -12.97 0.61
C ARG A 5 7.41 -13.72 -0.02
N PRO A 6 6.70 -14.53 0.76
CA PRO A 6 5.50 -15.18 0.28
C PRO A 6 4.48 -14.14 -0.19
N TYR A 7 3.81 -14.42 -1.30
CA TYR A 7 2.78 -13.55 -1.86
C TYR A 7 1.69 -14.37 -2.54
N PHE A 8 0.57 -13.74 -2.83
CA PHE A 8 -0.42 -14.24 -3.78
C PHE A 8 -0.92 -13.12 -4.69
N ASP A 9 -1.38 -13.49 -5.86
CA ASP A 9 -2.09 -12.61 -6.78
C ASP A 9 -3.58 -12.96 -6.72
N ASP A 10 -4.45 -11.96 -6.66
CA ASP A 10 -5.87 -12.15 -6.87
C ASP A 10 -6.20 -12.18 -8.36
N GLU A 11 -7.39 -12.62 -8.71
CA GLU A 11 -7.86 -12.69 -10.10
C GLU A 11 -8.28 -11.32 -10.68
N TYR A 12 -8.23 -10.26 -9.87
CA TYR A 12 -8.64 -8.90 -10.23
C TYR A 12 -7.46 -7.97 -10.50
N GLY A 13 -6.22 -8.44 -10.31
CA GLY A 13 -4.99 -7.70 -10.62
C GLY A 13 -4.25 -7.12 -9.42
N GLY A 14 -4.63 -7.51 -8.20
CA GLY A 14 -3.92 -7.20 -6.97
C GLY A 14 -2.82 -8.21 -6.68
N ARG A 15 -1.69 -7.73 -6.18
CA ARG A 15 -0.65 -8.57 -5.56
C ARG A 15 -0.50 -8.22 -4.10
N TYR A 16 -0.44 -9.25 -3.25
CA TYR A 16 -0.40 -9.10 -1.81
C TYR A 16 0.76 -9.89 -1.23
N ILE A 17 1.62 -9.21 -0.49
CA ILE A 17 2.79 -9.80 0.16
C ILE A 17 2.48 -10.11 1.63
N LEU A 18 3.04 -11.19 2.12
CA LEU A 18 2.96 -11.56 3.53
C LEU A 18 3.79 -10.59 4.38
N VAL A 19 3.16 -10.02 5.38
CA VAL A 19 3.78 -9.21 6.41
C VAL A 19 3.83 -10.04 7.69
N GLU A 20 5.04 -10.33 8.14
CA GLU A 20 5.26 -11.12 9.37
C GLU A 20 5.06 -10.27 10.62
N PRO A 21 4.66 -10.88 11.74
CA PRO A 21 4.62 -10.22 13.04
C PRO A 21 5.96 -9.63 13.44
N GLY A 22 5.93 -8.57 14.24
CA GLY A 22 7.16 -7.97 14.75
C GLY A 22 6.92 -6.69 15.53
N ASP A 23 7.99 -6.19 16.12
CA ASP A 23 7.99 -4.96 16.90
C ASP A 23 8.66 -3.84 16.12
N PHE A 24 8.14 -2.63 16.26
CA PHE A 24 8.78 -1.44 15.69
C PHE A 24 8.56 -0.21 16.55
N ARG A 25 9.31 0.84 16.24
CA ARG A 25 9.13 2.16 16.86
C ARG A 25 8.31 3.04 15.93
N MET A 26 7.06 3.28 16.30
CA MET A 26 6.13 4.15 15.60
C MET A 26 6.34 5.62 15.96
N GLY A 27 6.22 6.50 14.97
CA GLY A 27 6.32 7.94 15.14
C GLY A 27 7.73 8.50 14.91
N ASP A 28 7.84 9.83 14.98
CA ASP A 28 9.09 10.59 14.78
C ASP A 28 9.19 11.74 15.80
N SER A 29 10.32 11.81 16.51
CA SER A 29 10.58 12.89 17.48
C SER A 29 10.78 14.26 16.84
N SER A 30 11.11 14.30 15.54
CA SER A 30 11.26 15.53 14.74
C SER A 30 10.01 15.85 13.90
N GLY A 31 9.03 14.96 13.89
CA GLY A 31 7.78 15.10 13.14
C GLY A 31 6.76 16.02 13.82
N THR A 32 5.52 15.94 13.35
CA THR A 32 4.41 16.72 13.89
C THR A 32 3.99 16.25 15.30
N ARG A 33 3.11 16.99 15.96
CA ARG A 33 2.62 16.61 17.31
C ARG A 33 1.91 15.24 17.31
N SER A 34 1.25 14.88 16.24
CA SER A 34 0.55 13.59 16.10
C SER A 34 1.51 12.39 15.98
N GLU A 35 2.75 12.63 15.57
CA GLU A 35 3.80 11.62 15.45
C GLU A 35 4.62 11.45 16.74
N GLN A 36 4.34 12.27 17.76
CA GLN A 36 5.10 12.34 19.03
C GLN A 36 4.26 11.90 20.23
N PRO A 37 4.90 11.30 21.26
CA PRO A 37 6.28 10.79 21.26
C PRO A 37 6.41 9.46 20.47
N PRO A 38 7.57 9.15 19.91
CA PRO A 38 7.80 7.82 19.36
C PRO A 38 7.65 6.74 20.43
N HIS A 39 6.90 5.69 20.12
CA HIS A 39 6.58 4.61 21.06
C HIS A 39 6.72 3.25 20.40
N SER A 40 6.80 2.20 21.21
CA SER A 40 6.90 0.82 20.70
C SER A 40 5.52 0.28 20.39
N VAL A 41 5.39 -0.37 19.24
CA VAL A 41 4.18 -1.05 18.77
C VAL A 41 4.55 -2.47 18.35
N SER A 42 3.71 -3.44 18.70
CA SER A 42 3.82 -4.84 18.29
C SER A 42 2.71 -5.17 17.29
N ILE A 43 3.10 -5.70 16.15
CA ILE A 43 2.20 -6.38 15.21
C ILE A 43 2.18 -7.86 15.61
N LEU A 44 1.04 -8.35 16.07
CA LEU A 44 0.96 -9.66 16.73
C LEU A 44 0.65 -10.80 15.76
N GLU A 45 -0.09 -10.52 14.69
CA GLU A 45 -0.53 -11.53 13.73
C GLU A 45 -0.02 -11.23 12.34
N PRO A 46 0.32 -12.27 11.55
CA PRO A 46 0.68 -12.05 10.14
C PRO A 46 -0.54 -11.63 9.33
N TYR A 47 -0.31 -10.82 8.31
CA TYR A 47 -1.37 -10.40 7.39
C TYR A 47 -0.81 -10.19 5.99
N PHE A 48 -1.69 -10.17 5.00
CA PHE A 48 -1.33 -9.80 3.64
C PHE A 48 -1.59 -8.33 3.38
N CYS A 49 -0.67 -7.68 2.69
CA CYS A 49 -0.82 -6.29 2.27
C CYS A 49 -0.56 -6.12 0.78
N GLY A 50 -1.31 -5.25 0.14
CA GLY A 50 -1.07 -4.89 -1.25
C GLY A 50 0.37 -4.39 -1.46
N GLU A 51 1.09 -5.03 -2.37
CA GLU A 51 2.47 -4.65 -2.74
C GLU A 51 2.53 -3.23 -3.29
N ARG A 52 1.43 -2.77 -3.88
CA ARG A 52 1.33 -1.49 -4.60
C ARG A 52 -0.01 -0.83 -4.27
N PRO A 53 -0.11 0.50 -4.48
CA PRO A 53 -1.42 1.15 -4.46
C PRO A 53 -2.40 0.45 -5.40
N VAL A 54 -3.67 0.39 -5.02
CA VAL A 54 -4.75 -0.13 -5.87
C VAL A 54 -4.73 0.62 -7.20
N THR A 55 -4.62 -0.11 -8.30
CA THR A 55 -4.57 0.49 -9.64
C THR A 55 -5.98 0.79 -10.16
N GLN A 56 -6.05 1.65 -11.16
CA GLN A 56 -7.32 1.97 -11.84
C GLN A 56 -7.97 0.72 -12.45
N ALA A 57 -7.18 -0.18 -13.06
CA ALA A 57 -7.68 -1.42 -13.61
C ALA A 57 -8.21 -2.36 -12.52
N HIS A 58 -7.48 -2.52 -11.43
CA HIS A 58 -7.92 -3.33 -10.29
C HIS A 58 -9.22 -2.76 -9.67
N TRP A 59 -9.26 -1.45 -9.41
CA TRP A 59 -10.45 -0.78 -8.92
C TRP A 59 -11.66 -1.01 -9.84
N GLN A 60 -11.48 -0.80 -11.14
CA GLN A 60 -12.56 -0.95 -12.13
C GLN A 60 -13.07 -2.39 -12.22
N SER A 61 -12.21 -3.38 -12.06
CA SER A 61 -12.62 -4.80 -12.11
C SER A 61 -13.54 -5.18 -10.92
N ILE A 62 -13.37 -4.53 -9.77
CA ILE A 62 -14.18 -4.75 -8.56
C ILE A 62 -15.42 -3.85 -8.54
N MET A 63 -15.24 -2.56 -8.83
CA MET A 63 -16.30 -1.56 -8.68
C MET A 63 -17.15 -1.35 -9.94
N GLY A 64 -16.68 -1.85 -11.08
CA GLY A 64 -17.37 -1.69 -12.36
C GLY A 64 -17.20 -0.32 -13.02
N LEU A 65 -16.55 0.63 -12.36
CA LEU A 65 -16.31 1.99 -12.87
C LEU A 65 -14.92 2.49 -12.44
N ASN A 66 -14.39 3.47 -13.14
CA ASN A 66 -13.14 4.13 -12.79
C ASN A 66 -13.40 5.63 -12.54
N PRO A 67 -13.27 6.15 -11.29
CA PRO A 67 -13.51 7.54 -10.95
C PRO A 67 -12.35 8.48 -11.29
N SER A 68 -11.19 7.93 -11.67
CA SER A 68 -9.94 8.68 -11.81
C SER A 68 -9.99 9.72 -12.92
N ALA A 69 -9.30 10.84 -12.70
CA ALA A 69 -9.14 11.91 -13.69
C ALA A 69 -7.98 11.65 -14.67
N PHE A 70 -6.91 10.97 -14.23
CA PHE A 70 -5.73 10.72 -15.06
C PHE A 70 -5.86 9.39 -15.83
N THR A 71 -6.74 9.37 -16.83
CA THR A 71 -7.08 8.16 -17.60
C THR A 71 -6.44 8.10 -18.99
N ASP A 72 -5.63 9.09 -19.36
CA ASP A 72 -5.01 9.16 -20.67
C ASP A 72 -3.84 8.16 -20.84
N GLY A 73 -3.77 7.58 -22.04
CA GLY A 73 -2.70 6.69 -22.44
C GLY A 73 -3.00 5.20 -22.20
N TRP A 74 -2.28 4.34 -22.91
CA TRP A 74 -2.48 2.89 -22.89
C TRP A 74 -2.20 2.24 -21.53
N ALA A 75 -1.35 2.87 -20.72
CA ALA A 75 -0.97 2.38 -19.40
C ALA A 75 -1.76 3.03 -18.24
N ALA A 76 -2.81 3.81 -18.52
CA ALA A 76 -3.58 4.47 -17.48
C ALA A 76 -4.12 3.51 -16.42
N GLY A 77 -4.54 2.31 -16.82
CA GLY A 77 -4.99 1.26 -15.92
C GLY A 77 -3.94 0.82 -14.88
N LEU A 78 -2.64 1.04 -15.12
CA LEU A 78 -1.55 0.73 -14.19
C LEU A 78 -1.22 1.87 -13.23
N ARG A 79 -1.90 3.00 -13.32
CA ARG A 79 -1.74 4.10 -12.36
C ARG A 79 -2.58 3.83 -11.11
N PRO A 80 -2.21 4.41 -9.95
CA PRO A 80 -3.08 4.37 -8.79
C PRO A 80 -4.47 4.92 -9.13
N VAL A 81 -5.53 4.33 -8.58
CA VAL A 81 -6.85 4.96 -8.58
C VAL A 81 -6.77 6.22 -7.75
N GLU A 82 -7.46 7.26 -8.19
CA GLU A 82 -7.60 8.52 -7.45
C GLU A 82 -9.03 9.06 -7.59
N GLN A 83 -9.35 10.16 -6.90
CA GLN A 83 -10.71 10.67 -6.75
C GLN A 83 -11.64 9.70 -6.00
N VAL A 84 -11.08 8.98 -5.03
CA VAL A 84 -11.79 8.07 -4.13
C VAL A 84 -11.76 8.61 -2.71
N SER A 85 -12.90 8.60 -2.06
CA SER A 85 -13.02 8.92 -0.64
C SER A 85 -12.68 7.70 0.23
N TRP A 86 -12.63 7.91 1.55
CA TRP A 86 -12.52 6.80 2.50
C TRP A 86 -13.72 5.85 2.41
N ASP A 87 -14.93 6.39 2.21
CA ASP A 87 -16.16 5.59 2.07
C ASP A 87 -16.13 4.74 0.80
N ASP A 88 -15.62 5.29 -0.32
CA ASP A 88 -15.43 4.52 -1.55
C ASP A 88 -14.42 3.37 -1.35
N ALA A 89 -13.35 3.62 -0.57
CA ALA A 89 -12.38 2.58 -0.23
C ALA A 89 -12.98 1.49 0.66
N GLN A 90 -13.88 1.83 1.58
CA GLN A 90 -14.63 0.84 2.37
C GLN A 90 -15.59 0.01 1.50
N GLU A 91 -16.27 0.63 0.54
CA GLU A 91 -17.11 -0.08 -0.42
C GLU A 91 -16.28 -1.05 -1.27
N PHE A 92 -15.10 -0.63 -1.73
CA PHE A 92 -14.18 -1.50 -2.47
C PHE A 92 -13.79 -2.73 -1.64
N VAL A 93 -13.43 -2.53 -0.38
CA VAL A 93 -13.08 -3.62 0.56
C VAL A 93 -14.28 -4.54 0.83
N SER A 94 -15.47 -3.98 0.99
CA SER A 94 -16.72 -4.76 1.16
C SER A 94 -16.96 -5.69 -0.02
N ARG A 95 -16.80 -5.18 -1.24
CA ARG A 95 -16.97 -5.99 -2.46
C ARG A 95 -15.91 -7.06 -2.61
N LEU A 96 -14.67 -6.76 -2.23
CA LEU A 96 -13.61 -7.78 -2.17
C LEU A 96 -14.01 -8.93 -1.23
N ASN A 97 -14.56 -8.62 -0.05
CA ASN A 97 -15.04 -9.64 0.90
C ASN A 97 -16.19 -10.48 0.32
N GLU A 98 -17.11 -9.87 -0.41
CA GLU A 98 -18.20 -10.58 -1.09
C GLU A 98 -17.70 -11.54 -2.16
N LEU A 99 -16.67 -11.13 -2.92
CA LEU A 99 -16.08 -11.91 -3.99
C LEU A 99 -15.19 -13.04 -3.46
N ASP A 100 -14.40 -12.77 -2.44
CA ASP A 100 -13.36 -13.67 -1.91
C ASP A 100 -13.89 -14.70 -0.91
N GLN A 101 -14.98 -14.39 -0.23
CA GLN A 101 -15.67 -15.25 0.76
C GLN A 101 -14.73 -15.84 1.83
N GLY A 102 -13.67 -15.11 2.21
CA GLY A 102 -12.73 -15.51 3.25
C GLY A 102 -11.81 -16.67 2.87
N ALA A 103 -11.41 -16.75 1.62
CA ALA A 103 -10.51 -17.80 1.14
C ALA A 103 -9.20 -17.84 1.94
N GLU A 104 -8.79 -19.06 2.33
CA GLU A 104 -7.51 -19.28 2.98
C GLU A 104 -6.34 -19.07 2.00
N ARG A 105 -5.32 -18.33 2.45
CA ARG A 105 -4.08 -18.13 1.69
C ARG A 105 -2.87 -18.35 2.58
N LEU A 106 -2.07 -19.33 2.24
CA LEU A 106 -0.87 -19.70 3.00
C LEU A 106 -1.12 -19.92 4.51
N GLY A 107 -2.27 -20.53 4.86
CA GLY A 107 -2.65 -20.78 6.25
C GLY A 107 -3.26 -19.57 6.97
N ILE A 108 -3.43 -18.44 6.29
CA ILE A 108 -4.06 -17.25 6.85
C ILE A 108 -5.47 -17.12 6.27
N THR A 109 -6.44 -17.00 7.15
CA THR A 109 -7.83 -16.67 6.84
C THR A 109 -8.18 -15.32 7.46
N GLY A 110 -9.03 -14.55 6.80
CA GLY A 110 -9.43 -13.25 7.32
C GLY A 110 -10.28 -12.48 6.32
N GLU A 111 -10.67 -11.29 6.73
CA GLU A 111 -11.44 -10.38 5.90
C GLU A 111 -10.52 -9.30 5.31
N TRP A 112 -10.84 -8.86 4.11
CA TRP A 112 -10.25 -7.68 3.51
C TRP A 112 -10.64 -6.45 4.33
N ARG A 113 -9.68 -5.59 4.59
CA ARG A 113 -9.85 -4.33 5.31
C ARG A 113 -8.76 -3.33 4.94
N LEU A 114 -8.97 -2.08 5.25
CA LEU A 114 -7.89 -1.10 5.20
C LEU A 114 -6.89 -1.39 6.35
N PRO A 115 -5.60 -1.17 6.14
CA PRO A 115 -4.62 -1.29 7.21
C PRO A 115 -4.90 -0.24 8.30
N SER A 116 -4.59 -0.59 9.55
CA SER A 116 -4.48 0.42 10.59
C SER A 116 -3.27 1.33 10.35
N GLU A 117 -3.22 2.47 11.01
CA GLU A 117 -2.07 3.39 10.94
C GLU A 117 -0.76 2.70 11.35
N SER A 118 -0.80 1.89 12.40
CA SER A 118 0.36 1.14 12.88
C SER A 118 0.84 0.09 11.87
N GLU A 119 -0.07 -0.63 11.26
CA GLU A 119 0.27 -1.60 10.21
C GLU A 119 0.86 -0.91 8.98
N TRP A 120 0.28 0.23 8.60
CA TRP A 120 0.78 1.01 7.48
C TRP A 120 2.21 1.52 7.74
N GLU A 121 2.46 2.11 8.91
CA GLU A 121 3.80 2.61 9.25
C GLU A 121 4.82 1.48 9.40
N TYR A 122 4.41 0.34 9.99
CA TYR A 122 5.25 -0.86 10.07
C TYR A 122 5.76 -1.31 8.70
N MET A 123 4.84 -1.41 7.73
CA MET A 123 5.19 -1.76 6.36
C MET A 123 6.06 -0.71 5.68
N ALA A 124 5.71 0.57 5.83
CA ALA A 124 6.44 1.67 5.21
C ALA A 124 7.88 1.77 5.73
N ARG A 125 8.13 1.42 7.00
CA ARG A 125 9.47 1.36 7.58
C ARG A 125 10.29 0.17 7.11
N ALA A 126 9.67 -0.93 6.74
CA ALA A 126 10.34 -2.14 6.26
C ALA A 126 11.52 -2.57 7.16
N GLY A 127 11.36 -2.50 8.49
CA GLY A 127 12.38 -2.87 9.48
C GLY A 127 13.48 -1.82 9.73
N THR A 128 13.40 -0.63 9.10
CA THR A 128 14.37 0.45 9.32
C THR A 128 13.93 1.40 10.45
N THR A 129 14.89 2.15 10.97
CA THR A 129 14.66 3.24 11.95
C THR A 129 14.96 4.61 11.34
N THR A 130 15.28 4.66 10.06
CA THR A 130 15.57 5.88 9.31
C THR A 130 14.27 6.61 8.94
N ARG A 131 14.39 7.85 8.49
CA ARG A 131 13.25 8.68 8.07
C ARG A 131 12.44 8.03 6.94
N TRP A 132 13.12 7.40 5.99
CA TRP A 132 12.54 6.63 4.90
C TRP A 132 13.05 5.18 4.96
N ALA A 133 12.35 4.24 4.37
CA ALA A 133 12.82 2.85 4.27
C ALA A 133 14.20 2.73 3.61
N PHE A 134 14.56 3.66 2.74
CA PHE A 134 15.83 3.69 2.01
C PHE A 134 16.93 4.55 2.69
N GLY A 135 16.67 5.18 3.84
CA GLY A 135 17.66 6.02 4.58
C GLY A 135 17.11 7.40 4.94
N ASP A 136 18.03 8.32 5.27
CA ASP A 136 17.68 9.67 5.78
C ASP A 136 17.82 10.78 4.73
N ARG A 137 18.30 10.49 3.53
CA ARG A 137 18.56 11.50 2.52
C ARG A 137 17.35 11.77 1.64
N ASP A 138 16.78 12.97 1.76
CA ASP A 138 15.65 13.43 0.94
C ASP A 138 15.97 13.43 -0.57
N SER A 139 17.25 13.60 -0.96
CA SER A 139 17.68 13.55 -2.37
C SER A 139 17.38 12.22 -3.05
N ASP A 140 17.39 11.13 -2.29
CA ASP A 140 17.19 9.79 -2.80
C ASP A 140 15.71 9.48 -3.06
N LEU A 141 14.78 10.27 -2.51
CA LEU A 141 13.33 10.10 -2.69
C LEU A 141 12.92 10.03 -4.18
N ASN A 142 13.66 10.71 -5.06
CA ASN A 142 13.40 10.66 -6.50
C ASN A 142 13.49 9.23 -7.08
N ASP A 143 14.31 8.38 -6.49
CA ASP A 143 14.48 6.99 -6.94
C ASP A 143 13.39 6.07 -6.40
N TYR A 144 12.81 6.39 -5.25
CA TYR A 144 11.88 5.52 -4.51
C TYR A 144 10.41 5.96 -4.59
N GLY A 145 10.13 7.22 -4.89
CA GLY A 145 8.76 7.73 -4.88
C GLY A 145 8.43 8.73 -5.99
N TRP A 146 7.14 8.76 -6.34
CA TRP A 146 6.57 9.83 -7.15
C TRP A 146 6.06 10.94 -6.23
N HIS A 147 6.43 12.17 -6.52
CA HIS A 147 6.01 13.35 -5.76
C HIS A 147 5.86 14.56 -6.70
N ALA A 148 5.40 15.69 -6.19
CA ALA A 148 5.12 16.88 -6.99
C ALA A 148 6.31 17.35 -7.85
N GLY A 149 7.54 17.13 -7.40
CA GLY A 149 8.76 17.56 -8.12
C GLY A 149 9.14 16.67 -9.30
N ASN A 150 8.65 15.43 -9.38
CA ASN A 150 9.05 14.47 -10.41
C ASN A 150 7.89 13.77 -11.13
N SER A 151 6.65 13.98 -10.70
CA SER A 151 5.47 13.32 -11.28
C SER A 151 4.88 14.04 -12.49
N GLY A 152 5.25 15.31 -12.72
CA GLY A 152 4.66 16.11 -13.81
C GLY A 152 3.18 16.42 -13.59
N ALA A 153 2.77 16.66 -12.34
CA ALA A 153 1.40 16.97 -11.93
C ALA A 153 0.35 15.92 -12.34
N SER A 154 0.77 14.65 -12.42
CA SER A 154 -0.09 13.52 -12.79
C SER A 154 0.30 12.28 -11.96
N THR A 155 -0.62 11.33 -11.81
CA THR A 155 -0.28 10.00 -11.33
C THR A 155 0.64 9.27 -12.33
N ARG A 156 1.44 8.35 -11.83
CA ARG A 156 2.36 7.52 -12.62
C ARG A 156 2.05 6.05 -12.36
N GLU A 157 2.44 5.20 -13.31
CA GLU A 157 2.31 3.76 -13.16
C GLU A 157 2.96 3.29 -11.86
N VAL A 158 2.30 2.35 -11.17
CA VAL A 158 2.85 1.73 -9.96
C VAL A 158 4.06 0.84 -10.29
N GLY A 159 4.94 0.62 -9.31
CA GLY A 159 6.08 -0.27 -9.44
C GLY A 159 7.20 0.22 -10.38
N GLN A 160 7.24 1.52 -10.72
CA GLN A 160 8.28 2.11 -11.59
C GLN A 160 9.45 2.71 -10.80
N LYS A 161 9.40 2.63 -9.48
CA LYS A 161 10.45 3.10 -8.58
C LYS A 161 11.13 1.93 -7.90
N LYS A 162 12.29 2.18 -7.28
CA LYS A 162 12.97 1.17 -6.44
C LYS A 162 12.08 0.78 -5.25
N ALA A 163 12.23 -0.46 -4.83
CA ALA A 163 11.63 -0.97 -3.60
C ALA A 163 12.58 -0.79 -2.41
#